data_820a260f84eba12463e20c746a916ce4
#
_entry.id   820a260f84eba12463e20c746a916ce4
#
_cell.length_a   1.000
_cell.length_b   1.000
_cell.length_c   1.000
_cell.angle_alpha   90.00
_cell.angle_beta   90.00
_cell.angle_gamma   90.00
#
_symmetry.space_group_name_H-M   'P 1'
#
loop_
_entity.id
_entity.type
_entity.pdbx_description
1 polymer ?
#
loop_
_entity_poly.entity_id
_entity_poly.type
_entity_poly.pdbx_seq_one_letter_code
_entity_poly.pdbx_strand_id
1 'polypeptide(L)'
;MMDFKAKLVSVKELTHDVRMYMFERPAGFSFKPGQFVMLQVEEVARAYSIASSPLELENFVLIVKLIEGGRGSEYLRAAKAQDEISFKGPFGHFYLDEDSERDVVLIGTGTGLAPLYSILQYLLESGSEREIKLFFGVRHEEDVFLREEFEDLSQKHENFSFKIILSRPKSGEKGYVTDLIKEENIENSEAYICGGKAMVDDVKEFFTQKGISPEHIKHEVY
;
A
#
# COMPACT_ATOMS: atom_id res chain seq x y z
N MET A 1 12.85 12.31 -16.01
CA MET A 1 12.60 10.88 -15.79
C MET A 1 13.97 10.26 -15.59
N MET A 2 14.25 9.70 -14.42
CA MET A 2 15.57 9.18 -14.10
C MET A 2 15.55 7.65 -14.09
N ASP A 3 16.63 7.07 -14.62
CA ASP A 3 16.91 5.65 -14.55
C ASP A 3 17.77 5.40 -13.30
N PHE A 4 17.38 4.42 -12.51
CA PHE A 4 18.08 4.04 -11.28
C PHE A 4 18.45 2.56 -11.33
N LYS A 5 19.46 2.22 -10.53
CA LYS A 5 19.83 0.85 -10.20
C LYS A 5 19.86 0.71 -8.69
N ALA A 6 19.33 -0.38 -8.19
CA ALA A 6 19.32 -0.68 -6.77
C ALA A 6 19.67 -2.13 -6.52
N LYS A 7 20.43 -2.40 -5.46
CA LYS A 7 20.69 -3.76 -5.01
C LYS A 7 19.56 -4.24 -4.14
N LEU A 8 19.17 -5.49 -4.34
CA LEU A 8 18.25 -6.19 -3.47
C LEU A 8 18.96 -6.53 -2.16
N VAL A 9 18.48 -6.01 -1.05
CA VAL A 9 19.02 -6.24 0.29
C VAL A 9 18.48 -7.54 0.86
N SER A 10 17.15 -7.69 0.83
CA SER A 10 16.50 -8.86 1.39
C SER A 10 15.13 -9.13 0.73
N VAL A 11 14.68 -10.37 0.89
CA VAL A 11 13.33 -10.81 0.51
C VAL A 11 12.68 -11.48 1.71
N LYS A 12 11.47 -11.05 2.08
CA LYS A 12 10.65 -11.67 3.13
C LYS A 12 9.36 -12.21 2.53
N GLU A 13 9.05 -13.46 2.77
CA GLU A 13 7.73 -14.03 2.43
C GLU A 13 6.70 -13.50 3.43
N LEU A 14 5.63 -12.88 2.92
CA LEU A 14 4.53 -12.37 3.72
C LEU A 14 3.35 -13.35 3.72
N THR A 15 3.05 -13.94 2.56
CA THR A 15 2.06 -15.00 2.39
C THR A 15 2.59 -16.02 1.37
N HIS A 16 1.78 -17.00 1.00
CA HIS A 16 2.13 -18.00 -0.03
C HIS A 16 2.44 -17.40 -1.41
N ASP A 17 1.89 -16.20 -1.71
CA ASP A 17 2.04 -15.54 -3.02
C ASP A 17 2.42 -14.05 -2.92
N VAL A 18 2.60 -13.50 -1.71
CA VAL A 18 3.03 -12.11 -1.49
C VAL A 18 4.41 -12.07 -0.83
N ARG A 19 5.32 -11.30 -1.42
CA ARG A 19 6.66 -11.07 -0.88
C ARG A 19 6.95 -9.58 -0.72
N MET A 20 7.76 -9.28 0.26
CA MET A 20 8.37 -7.97 0.51
C MET A 20 9.81 -7.99 0.02
N TYR A 21 10.16 -7.02 -0.82
CA TYR A 21 11.49 -6.83 -1.38
C TYR A 21 12.05 -5.52 -0.87
N MET A 22 13.19 -5.58 -0.18
CA MET A 22 13.92 -4.40 0.31
C MET A 22 15.11 -4.15 -0.61
N PHE A 23 15.23 -2.94 -1.11
CA PHE A 23 16.30 -2.49 -2.00
C PHE A 23 17.08 -1.36 -1.36
N GLU A 24 18.40 -1.28 -1.61
CA GLU A 24 19.20 -0.09 -1.31
C GLU A 24 18.57 1.11 -2.05
N ARG A 25 18.44 2.24 -1.34
CA ARG A 25 17.90 3.45 -1.95
C ARG A 25 19.00 4.18 -2.71
N PRO A 26 18.91 4.32 -4.04
CA PRO A 26 19.93 4.97 -4.83
C PRO A 26 20.04 6.47 -4.49
N ALA A 27 21.25 7.02 -4.56
CA ALA A 27 21.47 8.44 -4.38
C ALA A 27 20.62 9.26 -5.38
N GLY A 28 19.93 10.27 -4.87
CA GLY A 28 19.05 11.14 -5.65
C GLY A 28 17.66 10.55 -5.95
N PHE A 29 17.36 9.32 -5.51
CA PHE A 29 16.01 8.78 -5.58
C PHE A 29 15.17 9.32 -4.41
N SER A 30 14.13 10.08 -4.74
CA SER A 30 13.14 10.59 -3.79
C SER A 30 11.74 10.35 -4.34
N PHE A 31 10.76 10.13 -3.47
CA PHE A 31 9.38 9.86 -3.84
C PHE A 31 8.44 10.42 -2.79
N LYS A 32 7.16 10.61 -3.16
CA LYS A 32 6.07 10.90 -2.25
C LYS A 32 5.41 9.60 -1.78
N PRO A 33 4.91 9.51 -0.53
CA PRO A 33 4.25 8.32 -0.03
C PRO A 33 3.01 8.01 -0.88
N GLY A 34 2.91 6.78 -1.38
CA GLY A 34 1.87 6.33 -2.30
C GLY A 34 2.29 6.17 -3.76
N GLN A 35 3.44 6.72 -4.17
CA GLN A 35 3.97 6.58 -5.54
C GLN A 35 4.50 5.18 -5.84
N PHE A 36 4.77 4.91 -7.13
CA PHE A 36 5.28 3.64 -7.63
C PHE A 36 6.55 3.79 -8.47
N VAL A 37 7.22 2.69 -8.70
CA VAL A 37 8.34 2.55 -9.64
C VAL A 37 7.99 1.58 -10.77
N MET A 38 8.68 1.75 -11.91
CA MET A 38 8.62 0.83 -13.04
C MET A 38 9.90 -0.01 -13.04
N LEU A 39 9.82 -1.25 -12.54
CA LEU A 39 10.95 -2.18 -12.64
C LEU A 39 11.13 -2.64 -14.07
N GLN A 40 12.38 -2.61 -14.55
CA GLN A 40 12.76 -3.19 -15.82
C GLN A 40 12.98 -4.69 -15.62
N VAL A 41 12.14 -5.49 -16.25
CA VAL A 41 12.22 -6.95 -16.23
C VAL A 41 12.42 -7.42 -17.65
N GLU A 42 13.65 -7.78 -17.99
CA GLU A 42 14.02 -8.10 -19.37
C GLU A 42 13.58 -6.98 -20.35
N GLU A 43 12.72 -7.30 -21.32
CA GLU A 43 12.21 -6.36 -22.32
C GLU A 43 10.93 -5.63 -21.91
N VAL A 44 10.39 -5.89 -20.70
CA VAL A 44 9.14 -5.30 -20.21
C VAL A 44 9.34 -4.52 -18.93
N ALA A 45 8.58 -3.45 -18.76
CA ALA A 45 8.51 -2.72 -17.50
C ALA A 45 7.23 -3.10 -16.73
N ARG A 46 7.33 -3.18 -15.39
CA ARG A 46 6.20 -3.47 -14.50
C ARG A 46 6.13 -2.47 -13.36
N ALA A 47 4.94 -1.93 -13.14
CA ALA A 47 4.68 -1.01 -12.04
C ALA A 47 4.58 -1.74 -10.72
N TYR A 48 5.24 -1.19 -9.68
CA TYR A 48 5.15 -1.66 -8.31
C TYR A 48 5.11 -0.46 -7.36
N SER A 49 4.08 -0.40 -6.55
CA SER A 49 3.93 0.66 -5.55
C SER A 49 5.01 0.54 -4.48
N ILE A 50 5.56 1.68 -4.08
CA ILE A 50 6.53 1.75 -2.99
C ILE A 50 5.76 1.60 -1.68
N ALA A 51 6.22 0.69 -0.82
CA ALA A 51 5.58 0.35 0.44
C ALA A 51 6.27 0.96 1.68
N SER A 52 7.48 1.47 1.53
CA SER A 52 8.19 2.17 2.62
C SER A 52 7.87 3.65 2.68
N SER A 53 8.13 4.26 3.85
CA SER A 53 8.12 5.71 4.01
C SER A 53 9.22 6.38 3.19
N PRO A 54 9.01 7.57 2.60
CA PRO A 54 10.08 8.36 2.00
C PRO A 54 11.09 8.91 3.02
N LEU A 55 10.79 8.86 4.32
CA LEU A 55 11.72 9.24 5.40
C LEU A 55 12.79 8.16 5.66
N GLU A 56 12.56 6.91 5.23
CA GLU A 56 13.60 5.88 5.19
C GLU A 56 14.62 6.23 4.10
N LEU A 57 15.87 6.53 4.50
CA LEU A 57 16.87 7.08 3.60
C LEU A 57 17.83 6.02 3.03
N GLU A 58 17.93 4.88 3.67
CA GLU A 58 18.88 3.82 3.28
C GLU A 58 18.25 2.81 2.30
N ASN A 59 16.96 2.55 2.46
CA ASN A 59 16.26 1.52 1.71
C ASN A 59 14.91 2.01 1.17
N PHE A 60 14.38 1.29 0.19
CA PHE A 60 12.98 1.35 -0.16
C PHE A 60 12.40 -0.05 -0.32
N VAL A 61 11.10 -0.19 -0.12
CA VAL A 61 10.43 -1.49 -0.05
C VAL A 61 9.33 -1.58 -1.11
N LEU A 62 9.23 -2.75 -1.75
CA LEU A 62 8.11 -3.13 -2.59
C LEU A 62 7.40 -4.35 -1.99
N ILE A 63 6.07 -4.33 -1.95
CA ILE A 63 5.24 -5.49 -1.62
C ILE A 63 4.59 -5.99 -2.90
N VAL A 64 4.92 -7.23 -3.27
CA VAL A 64 4.58 -7.76 -4.59
C VAL A 64 3.83 -9.08 -4.47
N LYS A 65 2.68 -9.16 -5.16
CA LYS A 65 2.01 -10.42 -5.39
C LYS A 65 2.63 -11.14 -6.58
N LEU A 66 3.08 -12.38 -6.36
CA LEU A 66 3.68 -13.23 -7.38
C LEU A 66 2.60 -14.01 -8.12
N ILE A 67 2.34 -13.62 -9.35
CA ILE A 67 1.35 -14.27 -10.24
C ILE A 67 2.04 -15.38 -11.03
N GLU A 68 1.44 -16.55 -11.08
CA GLU A 68 1.94 -17.68 -11.86
C GLU A 68 1.97 -17.33 -13.37
N GLY A 69 3.08 -17.63 -14.07
CA GLY A 69 3.30 -17.31 -15.47
C GLY A 69 3.51 -15.81 -15.76
N GLY A 70 3.50 -14.95 -14.72
CA GLY A 70 3.77 -13.52 -14.87
C GLY A 70 5.28 -13.23 -14.98
N ARG A 71 5.77 -12.64 -16.10
CA ARG A 71 7.20 -12.36 -16.30
C ARG A 71 7.84 -11.60 -15.13
N GLY A 72 7.19 -10.53 -14.64
CA GLY A 72 7.68 -9.78 -13.49
C GLY A 72 7.73 -10.62 -12.21
N SER A 73 6.73 -11.48 -12.02
CA SER A 73 6.67 -12.39 -10.86
C SER A 73 7.75 -13.46 -10.91
N GLU A 74 8.01 -14.05 -12.08
CA GLU A 74 9.08 -15.04 -12.26
C GLU A 74 10.46 -14.43 -12.02
N TYR A 75 10.70 -13.23 -12.58
CA TYR A 75 11.92 -12.49 -12.34
C TYR A 75 12.14 -12.22 -10.85
N LEU A 76 11.15 -11.66 -10.15
CA LEU A 76 11.24 -11.35 -8.73
C LEU A 76 11.29 -12.62 -7.86
N ARG A 77 10.67 -13.72 -8.28
CA ARG A 77 10.76 -15.01 -7.56
C ARG A 77 12.18 -15.57 -7.58
N ALA A 78 12.90 -15.36 -8.68
CA ALA A 78 14.29 -15.82 -8.82
C ALA A 78 15.32 -14.86 -8.18
N ALA A 79 14.95 -13.60 -7.94
CA ALA A 79 15.83 -12.57 -7.41
C ALA A 79 16.35 -12.92 -6.01
N LYS A 80 17.64 -12.65 -5.79
CA LYS A 80 18.37 -12.94 -4.54
C LYS A 80 19.03 -11.66 -4.01
N ALA A 81 19.35 -11.66 -2.71
CA ALA A 81 20.14 -10.59 -2.12
C ALA A 81 21.43 -10.34 -2.92
N GLN A 82 21.78 -9.09 -3.11
CA GLN A 82 22.86 -8.54 -3.93
C GLN A 82 22.59 -8.49 -5.45
N ASP A 83 21.47 -9.01 -5.96
CA ASP A 83 21.09 -8.79 -7.35
C ASP A 83 20.80 -7.31 -7.59
N GLU A 84 21.29 -6.78 -8.72
CA GLU A 84 21.03 -5.40 -9.13
C GLU A 84 19.79 -5.35 -10.02
N ILE A 85 18.84 -4.48 -9.68
CA ILE A 85 17.61 -4.27 -10.44
C ILE A 85 17.59 -2.85 -10.99
N SER A 86 17.26 -2.71 -12.28
CA SER A 86 17.06 -1.42 -12.94
C SER A 86 15.59 -1.00 -12.82
N PHE A 87 15.35 0.27 -12.52
CA PHE A 87 14.00 0.83 -12.46
C PHE A 87 13.96 2.29 -12.87
N LYS A 88 12.76 2.76 -13.20
CA LYS A 88 12.46 4.18 -13.45
C LYS A 88 11.45 4.65 -12.41
N GLY A 89 11.54 5.93 -12.04
CA GLY A 89 10.59 6.51 -11.10
C GLY A 89 11.06 7.81 -10.46
N PRO A 90 10.29 8.30 -9.46
CA PRO A 90 8.96 7.80 -9.09
C PRO A 90 7.89 8.21 -10.10
N PHE A 91 6.75 7.51 -10.07
CA PHE A 91 5.57 7.78 -10.88
C PHE A 91 4.30 7.77 -10.05
N GLY A 92 3.21 8.26 -10.64
CA GLY A 92 1.87 8.22 -10.06
C GLY A 92 1.43 9.53 -9.46
N HIS A 93 0.11 9.71 -9.44
CA HIS A 93 -0.58 10.85 -8.84
C HIS A 93 -1.36 10.43 -7.59
N PHE A 94 -1.28 9.17 -7.22
CA PHE A 94 -1.81 8.63 -5.98
C PHE A 94 -0.75 8.82 -4.89
N TYR A 95 -0.82 9.94 -4.18
CA TYR A 95 0.08 10.26 -3.07
C TYR A 95 -0.62 11.12 -2.03
N LEU A 96 -0.08 11.09 -0.81
CA LEU A 96 -0.58 11.86 0.31
C LEU A 96 -0.61 13.37 0.00
N ASP A 97 -1.69 14.02 0.40
CA ASP A 97 -1.78 15.46 0.50
C ASP A 97 -1.21 15.90 1.85
N GLU A 98 0.01 16.41 1.81
CA GLU A 98 0.75 16.80 3.02
C GLU A 98 0.24 18.12 3.61
N ASP A 99 -0.44 18.96 2.80
CA ASP A 99 -0.99 20.24 3.22
C ASP A 99 -2.40 20.11 3.83
N SER A 100 -3.01 18.93 3.77
CA SER A 100 -4.33 18.67 4.34
C SER A 100 -4.27 18.41 5.84
N GLU A 101 -5.24 18.96 6.57
CA GLU A 101 -5.46 18.70 8.00
C GLU A 101 -6.58 17.68 8.27
N ARG A 102 -7.16 17.10 7.21
CA ARG A 102 -8.25 16.13 7.33
C ARG A 102 -7.76 14.80 7.88
N ASP A 103 -8.62 14.09 8.58
CA ASP A 103 -8.38 12.71 8.96
C ASP A 103 -8.12 11.81 7.74
N VAL A 104 -7.37 10.74 7.91
CA VAL A 104 -6.96 9.87 6.82
C VAL A 104 -7.65 8.52 6.91
N VAL A 105 -8.34 8.14 5.85
CA VAL A 105 -8.94 6.82 5.73
C VAL A 105 -8.24 6.04 4.60
N LEU A 106 -7.49 5.02 4.99
CA LEU A 106 -6.74 4.14 4.10
C LEU A 106 -7.57 2.88 3.85
N ILE A 107 -7.92 2.59 2.60
CA ILE A 107 -8.77 1.45 2.27
C ILE A 107 -8.10 0.61 1.17
N GLY A 108 -7.73 -0.61 1.53
CA GLY A 108 -6.98 -1.48 0.63
C GLY A 108 -7.47 -2.91 0.56
N THR A 109 -7.23 -3.56 -0.59
CA THR A 109 -7.39 -5.01 -0.73
C THR A 109 -6.12 -5.62 -1.32
N GLY A 110 -5.72 -6.80 -0.82
CA GLY A 110 -4.53 -7.49 -1.31
C GLY A 110 -3.29 -6.58 -1.29
N THR A 111 -2.50 -6.60 -2.37
CA THR A 111 -1.29 -5.76 -2.49
C THR A 111 -1.55 -4.27 -2.74
N GLY A 112 -2.81 -3.84 -2.90
CA GLY A 112 -3.17 -2.42 -2.78
C GLY A 112 -2.85 -1.82 -1.42
N LEU A 113 -2.54 -2.66 -0.44
CA LEU A 113 -1.98 -2.22 0.84
C LEU A 113 -0.61 -1.54 0.69
N ALA A 114 0.20 -1.85 -0.33
CA ALA A 114 1.56 -1.34 -0.48
C ALA A 114 1.66 0.20 -0.47
N PRO A 115 0.98 0.95 -1.37
CA PRO A 115 1.03 2.40 -1.35
C PRO A 115 0.39 3.01 -0.09
N LEU A 116 -0.64 2.35 0.46
CA LEU A 116 -1.29 2.79 1.70
C LEU A 116 -0.36 2.63 2.91
N TYR A 117 0.44 1.57 2.93
CA TYR A 117 1.43 1.34 3.99
C TYR A 117 2.55 2.39 3.95
N SER A 118 2.97 2.81 2.75
CA SER A 118 3.88 3.95 2.59
C SER A 118 3.31 5.25 3.18
N ILE A 119 2.02 5.54 2.92
CA ILE A 119 1.32 6.70 3.47
C ILE A 119 1.22 6.59 4.99
N LEU A 120 0.81 5.43 5.52
CA LEU A 120 0.70 5.19 6.95
C LEU A 120 2.03 5.42 7.68
N GLN A 121 3.10 4.78 7.21
CA GLN A 121 4.42 4.93 7.83
C GLN A 121 4.87 6.39 7.82
N TYR A 122 4.74 7.09 6.68
CA TYR A 122 5.10 8.49 6.59
C TYR A 122 4.34 9.37 7.59
N LEU A 123 3.03 9.20 7.72
CA LEU A 123 2.21 9.97 8.67
C LEU A 123 2.65 9.73 10.12
N LEU A 124 2.87 8.47 10.50
CA LEU A 124 3.28 8.13 11.86
C LEU A 124 4.71 8.61 12.17
N GLU A 125 5.65 8.41 11.26
CA GLU A 125 7.05 8.82 11.40
C GLU A 125 7.24 10.35 11.39
N SER A 126 6.42 11.07 10.64
CA SER A 126 6.42 12.55 10.61
C SER A 126 5.76 13.18 11.83
N GLY A 127 5.15 12.38 12.71
CA GLY A 127 4.46 12.87 13.90
C GLY A 127 3.13 13.56 13.59
N SER A 128 2.44 13.14 12.53
CA SER A 128 1.12 13.67 12.19
C SER A 128 0.11 13.41 13.33
N GLU A 129 -0.65 14.43 13.70
CA GLU A 129 -1.72 14.35 14.70
C GLU A 129 -3.08 13.96 14.09
N ARG A 130 -3.16 13.78 12.75
CA ARG A 130 -4.37 13.39 12.03
C ARG A 130 -4.81 11.99 12.49
N GLU A 131 -6.12 11.81 12.68
CA GLU A 131 -6.67 10.46 12.89
C GLU A 131 -6.47 9.60 11.63
N ILE A 132 -5.93 8.40 11.80
CA ILE A 132 -5.61 7.48 10.70
C ILE A 132 -6.36 6.17 10.91
N LYS A 133 -7.21 5.82 9.95
CA LYS A 133 -7.95 4.56 9.96
C LYS A 133 -7.58 3.70 8.76
N LEU A 134 -7.15 2.48 9.00
CA LEU A 134 -6.83 1.51 7.93
C LEU A 134 -7.88 0.40 7.89
N PHE A 135 -8.49 0.21 6.71
CA PHE A 135 -9.39 -0.90 6.42
C PHE A 135 -8.76 -1.81 5.37
N PHE A 136 -8.42 -3.03 5.80
CA PHE A 136 -7.72 -3.98 4.94
C PHE A 136 -8.58 -5.21 4.67
N GLY A 137 -8.89 -5.46 3.39
CA GLY A 137 -9.67 -6.60 2.93
C GLY A 137 -8.82 -7.64 2.21
N VAL A 138 -8.97 -8.90 2.58
CA VAL A 138 -8.37 -10.04 1.87
C VAL A 138 -9.39 -11.17 1.71
N ARG A 139 -9.03 -12.25 0.99
CA ARG A 139 -9.95 -13.35 0.76
C ARG A 139 -10.01 -14.31 1.93
N HIS A 140 -8.86 -14.77 2.39
CA HIS A 140 -8.71 -15.80 3.39
C HIS A 140 -7.79 -15.36 4.51
N GLU A 141 -7.78 -16.05 5.65
CA GLU A 141 -6.89 -15.74 6.76
C GLU A 141 -5.41 -15.86 6.37
N GLU A 142 -5.07 -16.86 5.55
CA GLU A 142 -3.73 -17.06 5.01
C GLU A 142 -3.23 -15.94 4.07
N ASP A 143 -4.12 -15.06 3.62
CA ASP A 143 -3.80 -13.90 2.78
C ASP A 143 -3.50 -12.64 3.61
N VAL A 144 -3.72 -12.68 4.93
CA VAL A 144 -3.45 -11.55 5.82
C VAL A 144 -1.94 -11.41 6.02
N PHE A 145 -1.42 -10.22 5.80
CA PHE A 145 -0.02 -9.89 6.09
C PHE A 145 0.08 -8.56 6.84
N LEU A 146 1.19 -8.33 7.53
CA LEU A 146 1.47 -7.15 8.37
C LEU A 146 0.50 -6.95 9.55
N ARG A 147 -0.26 -7.97 9.97
CA ARG A 147 -1.17 -7.87 11.13
C ARG A 147 -0.43 -7.46 12.40
N GLU A 148 0.64 -8.20 12.74
CA GLU A 148 1.46 -7.93 13.94
C GLU A 148 2.06 -6.51 13.90
N GLU A 149 2.48 -6.06 12.72
CA GLU A 149 2.98 -4.70 12.50
C GLU A 149 1.90 -3.65 12.80
N PHE A 150 0.67 -3.86 12.32
CA PHE A 150 -0.43 -2.93 12.59
C PHE A 150 -0.85 -2.95 14.06
N GLU A 151 -0.81 -4.10 14.72
CA GLU A 151 -1.04 -4.23 16.16
C GLU A 151 -0.01 -3.43 16.96
N ASP A 152 1.27 -3.57 16.61
CA ASP A 152 2.36 -2.82 17.22
C ASP A 152 2.24 -1.30 16.98
N LEU A 153 1.92 -0.89 15.75
CA LEU A 153 1.74 0.53 15.43
C LEU A 153 0.54 1.13 16.16
N SER A 154 -0.59 0.42 16.25
CA SER A 154 -1.78 0.91 16.95
C SER A 154 -1.58 1.02 18.47
N GLN A 155 -0.68 0.23 19.06
CA GLN A 155 -0.30 0.37 20.46
C GLN A 155 0.64 1.56 20.73
N LYS A 156 1.46 1.94 19.73
CA LYS A 156 2.43 3.03 19.85
C LYS A 156 1.85 4.40 19.49
N HIS A 157 0.80 4.43 18.67
CA HIS A 157 0.21 5.66 18.11
C HIS A 157 -1.28 5.70 18.38
N GLU A 158 -1.71 6.51 19.34
CA GLU A 158 -3.12 6.63 19.76
C GLU A 158 -4.04 7.11 18.63
N ASN A 159 -3.49 7.85 17.65
CA ASN A 159 -4.21 8.36 16.49
C ASN A 159 -4.28 7.35 15.32
N PHE A 160 -3.82 6.11 15.49
CA PHE A 160 -3.91 5.05 14.47
C PHE A 160 -4.79 3.89 14.91
N SER A 161 -5.69 3.49 14.04
CA SER A 161 -6.51 2.29 14.21
C SER A 161 -6.63 1.51 12.91
N PHE A 162 -6.88 0.18 13.00
CA PHE A 162 -7.06 -0.64 11.82
C PHE A 162 -8.13 -1.72 12.03
N LYS A 163 -8.74 -2.15 10.92
CA LYS A 163 -9.64 -3.31 10.88
C LYS A 163 -9.32 -4.15 9.65
N ILE A 164 -9.31 -5.48 9.85
CA ILE A 164 -9.11 -6.46 8.76
C ILE A 164 -10.41 -7.23 8.57
N ILE A 165 -10.79 -7.47 7.31
CA ILE A 165 -11.99 -8.23 6.97
C ILE A 165 -11.71 -9.28 5.92
N LEU A 166 -12.39 -10.44 6.03
CA LEU A 166 -12.25 -11.56 5.12
C LEU A 166 -13.49 -11.70 4.25
N SER A 167 -13.29 -11.76 2.93
CA SER A 167 -14.41 -11.97 1.99
C SER A 167 -14.75 -13.45 1.77
N ARG A 168 -13.85 -14.36 2.17
CA ARG A 168 -14.04 -15.82 2.06
C ARG A 168 -13.42 -16.56 3.26
N PRO A 169 -13.83 -16.27 4.50
CA PRO A 169 -13.29 -16.95 5.68
C PRO A 169 -13.69 -18.43 5.67
N LYS A 170 -12.84 -19.30 6.23
CA LYS A 170 -13.19 -20.70 6.50
C LYS A 170 -14.21 -20.83 7.62
N SER A 171 -14.19 -19.89 8.56
CA SER A 171 -15.11 -19.75 9.70
C SER A 171 -15.18 -18.28 10.13
N GLY A 172 -16.23 -17.89 10.83
CA GLY A 172 -16.39 -16.52 11.29
C GLY A 172 -17.18 -15.64 10.33
N GLU A 173 -17.10 -14.35 10.53
CA GLU A 173 -17.89 -13.36 9.80
C GLU A 173 -17.28 -13.08 8.43
N LYS A 174 -18.12 -13.10 7.39
CA LYS A 174 -17.78 -12.74 6.03
C LYS A 174 -18.17 -11.29 5.77
N GLY A 175 -17.28 -10.50 5.16
CA GLY A 175 -17.61 -9.13 4.77
C GLY A 175 -16.63 -8.53 3.76
N TYR A 176 -16.86 -7.27 3.45
CA TYR A 176 -16.05 -6.45 2.57
C TYR A 176 -15.62 -5.17 3.31
N VAL A 177 -14.58 -4.50 2.82
CA VAL A 177 -14.13 -3.22 3.40
C VAL A 177 -15.24 -2.18 3.47
N THR A 178 -16.19 -2.21 2.52
CA THR A 178 -17.40 -1.36 2.52
C THR A 178 -18.29 -1.58 3.74
N ASP A 179 -18.30 -2.78 4.32
CA ASP A 179 -19.11 -3.06 5.52
C ASP A 179 -18.47 -2.41 6.76
N LEU A 180 -17.13 -2.40 6.82
CA LEU A 180 -16.39 -1.77 7.91
C LEU A 180 -16.54 -0.24 7.90
N ILE A 181 -16.45 0.39 6.73
CA ILE A 181 -16.48 1.86 6.64
C ILE A 181 -17.87 2.45 6.86
N LYS A 182 -18.95 1.67 6.69
CA LYS A 182 -20.33 2.14 6.92
C LYS A 182 -20.59 2.57 8.37
N GLU A 183 -19.85 2.01 9.31
CA GLU A 183 -19.98 2.26 10.74
C GLU A 183 -19.11 3.43 11.23
N GLU A 184 -18.29 4.01 10.33
CA GLU A 184 -17.31 5.02 10.70
C GLU A 184 -17.81 6.44 10.45
N ASN A 185 -17.38 7.35 11.32
CA ASN A 185 -17.48 8.77 11.05
C ASN A 185 -16.34 9.17 10.12
N ILE A 186 -16.67 9.66 8.90
CA ILE A 186 -15.73 10.03 7.86
C ILE A 186 -15.95 11.46 7.33
N GLU A 187 -16.79 12.26 7.99
CA GLU A 187 -17.22 13.58 7.46
C GLU A 187 -16.07 14.54 7.19
N ASN A 188 -15.02 14.52 8.02
CA ASN A 188 -13.84 15.36 7.85
C ASN A 188 -12.62 14.58 7.39
N SER A 189 -12.81 13.56 6.54
CA SER A 189 -11.72 12.69 6.11
C SER A 189 -11.36 12.88 4.65
N GLU A 190 -10.14 12.46 4.30
CA GLU A 190 -9.75 12.11 2.93
C GLU A 190 -9.49 10.60 2.83
N ALA A 191 -9.97 10.05 1.73
CA ALA A 191 -9.86 8.64 1.43
C ALA A 191 -8.70 8.35 0.46
N TYR A 192 -7.88 7.37 0.80
CA TYR A 192 -6.87 6.78 -0.08
C TYR A 192 -7.26 5.33 -0.32
N ILE A 193 -7.65 5.02 -1.55
CA ILE A 193 -8.27 3.75 -1.91
C ILE A 193 -7.40 3.02 -2.93
N CYS A 194 -6.92 1.82 -2.62
CA CYS A 194 -6.13 1.04 -3.58
C CYS A 194 -6.51 -0.43 -3.57
N GLY A 195 -6.79 -0.98 -4.76
CA GLY A 195 -7.19 -2.39 -4.89
C GLY A 195 -7.91 -2.72 -6.18
N GLY A 196 -8.66 -3.82 -6.17
CA GLY A 196 -9.44 -4.25 -7.33
C GLY A 196 -10.54 -3.26 -7.70
N LYS A 197 -10.80 -3.11 -9.01
CA LYS A 197 -11.72 -2.12 -9.58
C LYS A 197 -13.08 -2.06 -8.88
N ALA A 198 -13.73 -3.20 -8.66
CA ALA A 198 -15.06 -3.25 -8.04
C ALA A 198 -15.04 -2.63 -6.63
N MET A 199 -14.04 -2.99 -5.80
CA MET A 199 -13.91 -2.43 -4.45
C MET A 199 -13.66 -0.92 -4.51
N VAL A 200 -12.80 -0.45 -5.40
CA VAL A 200 -12.51 0.98 -5.55
C VAL A 200 -13.76 1.75 -5.96
N ASP A 201 -14.54 1.24 -6.92
CA ASP A 201 -15.78 1.88 -7.38
C ASP A 201 -16.83 1.95 -6.25
N ASP A 202 -17.06 0.84 -5.52
CA ASP A 202 -18.02 0.77 -4.40
C ASP A 202 -17.66 1.75 -3.26
N VAL A 203 -16.35 1.80 -2.88
CA VAL A 203 -15.88 2.70 -1.82
C VAL A 203 -15.99 4.17 -2.25
N LYS A 204 -15.62 4.50 -3.48
CA LYS A 204 -15.79 5.86 -4.03
C LYS A 204 -17.25 6.30 -4.00
N GLU A 205 -18.15 5.44 -4.44
CA GLU A 205 -19.57 5.73 -4.42
C GLU A 205 -20.05 6.00 -2.99
N PHE A 206 -19.63 5.18 -2.02
CA PHE A 206 -19.95 5.37 -0.61
C PHE A 206 -19.50 6.73 -0.07
N PHE A 207 -18.23 7.11 -0.30
CA PHE A 207 -17.71 8.42 0.14
C PHE A 207 -18.43 9.58 -0.53
N THR A 208 -18.74 9.47 -1.82
CA THR A 208 -19.50 10.48 -2.57
C THR A 208 -20.92 10.64 -1.99
N GLN A 209 -21.60 9.53 -1.67
CA GLN A 209 -22.93 9.55 -1.05
C GLN A 209 -22.92 10.16 0.36
N LYS A 210 -21.80 10.07 1.07
CA LYS A 210 -21.56 10.73 2.36
C LYS A 210 -21.21 12.23 2.23
N GLY A 211 -21.15 12.77 1.01
CA GLY A 211 -20.89 14.19 0.76
C GLY A 211 -19.41 14.56 0.77
N ILE A 212 -18.49 13.58 0.76
CA ILE A 212 -17.05 13.85 0.62
C ILE A 212 -16.76 14.32 -0.81
N SER A 213 -16.10 15.46 -0.95
CA SER A 213 -15.75 16.03 -2.25
C SER A 213 -14.77 15.13 -3.02
N PRO A 214 -14.89 14.99 -4.35
CA PRO A 214 -14.05 14.11 -5.16
C PRO A 214 -12.54 14.40 -5.03
N GLU A 215 -12.13 15.60 -4.75
CA GLU A 215 -10.73 15.99 -4.50
C GLU A 215 -10.14 15.33 -3.26
N HIS A 216 -10.98 14.92 -2.30
CA HIS A 216 -10.60 14.21 -1.08
C HIS A 216 -10.76 12.68 -1.23
N ILE A 217 -11.02 12.17 -2.44
CA ILE A 217 -11.15 10.74 -2.72
C ILE A 217 -10.07 10.33 -3.73
N LYS A 218 -8.89 10.00 -3.24
CA LYS A 218 -7.76 9.56 -4.08
C LYS A 218 -7.79 8.04 -4.24
N HIS A 219 -7.55 7.55 -5.45
CA HIS A 219 -7.64 6.11 -5.69
C HIS A 219 -6.70 5.63 -6.79
N GLU A 220 -6.32 4.36 -6.69
CA GLU A 220 -5.58 3.60 -7.70
C GLU A 220 -6.15 2.20 -7.85
N VAL A 221 -6.17 1.68 -9.09
CA VAL A 221 -6.68 0.34 -9.44
C VAL A 221 -5.55 -0.48 -10.03
N TYR A 222 -5.44 -1.77 -9.67
CA TYR A 222 -4.46 -2.73 -10.21
C TYR A 222 -5.14 -3.98 -10.75
#